data_db8273dbd0daa876537adbd627feddf4
#
_entry.id   db8273dbd0daa876537adbd627feddf4
#
_cell.length_a   1.000
_cell.length_b   1.000
_cell.length_c   1.000
_cell.angle_alpha   90.00
_cell.angle_beta   90.00
_cell.angle_gamma   90.00
#
_symmetry.space_group_name_H-M   'P 1'
#
loop_
_entity.id
_entity.type
_entity.pdbx_description
1 polymer ?
#
loop_
_entity_poly.entity_id
_entity_poly.type
_entity_poly.pdbx_seq_one_letter_code
_entity_poly.pdbx_strand_id
1 'polypeptide(L)'
;MATLFTDEELAAIRAAVAKAERRTRGEIVPMVVPVSARYRDASYLAGLILALVTLAVLVSLDSGWSQWRWTAHHSAWMIVGVLMAYALGSFIGRFPAMIRLLTSDERMAMKVRLRAERAFYEHGLHKTTEGTGILIFLSLLERRAQILADQAIDARVPPGTWDTLVRDLVDGIRADRRTDAFCDVIARCGDLLAMHFPPRDGENPNELPDELIRGT
;
A
#
# COMPACT_ATOMS: atom_id res chain seq x y z
N MET A 1 5.68 -12.06 12.06
CA MET A 1 4.93 -11.57 10.90
C MET A 1 4.62 -12.79 10.05
N ALA A 2 3.35 -13.14 9.85
CA ALA A 2 3.02 -14.21 8.91
C ALA A 2 3.56 -13.81 7.54
N THR A 3 4.35 -14.69 6.93
CA THR A 3 4.86 -14.50 5.58
C THR A 3 3.67 -14.49 4.64
N LEU A 4 3.42 -13.37 3.97
CA LEU A 4 2.27 -13.19 3.07
C LEU A 4 2.30 -14.19 1.90
N PHE A 5 3.48 -14.59 1.51
CA PHE A 5 3.77 -15.57 0.47
C PHE A 5 4.65 -16.68 1.05
N THR A 6 4.37 -17.91 0.68
CA THR A 6 5.22 -19.06 0.95
C THR A 6 6.47 -19.03 0.06
N ASP A 7 7.48 -19.82 0.39
CA ASP A 7 8.69 -19.91 -0.43
C ASP A 7 8.39 -20.46 -1.84
N GLU A 8 7.39 -21.34 -1.96
CA GLU A 8 6.92 -21.87 -3.25
C GLU A 8 6.26 -20.76 -4.09
N GLU A 9 5.42 -19.92 -3.48
CA GLU A 9 4.79 -18.79 -4.14
C GLU A 9 5.80 -17.73 -4.59
N LEU A 10 6.83 -17.47 -3.77
CA LEU A 10 7.93 -16.59 -4.13
C LEU A 10 8.73 -17.14 -5.30
N ALA A 11 9.00 -18.45 -5.32
CA ALA A 11 9.67 -19.10 -6.43
C ALA A 11 8.85 -19.04 -7.73
N ALA A 12 7.51 -19.17 -7.64
CA ALA A 12 6.63 -19.04 -8.78
C ALA A 12 6.64 -17.62 -9.37
N ILE A 13 6.57 -16.58 -8.51
CA ILE A 13 6.65 -15.17 -8.94
C ILE A 13 8.00 -14.89 -9.61
N ARG A 14 9.11 -15.32 -9.01
CA ARG A 14 10.45 -15.18 -9.58
C ARG A 14 10.56 -15.88 -10.95
N ALA A 15 10.03 -17.10 -11.07
CA ALA A 15 10.01 -17.81 -12.35
C ALA A 15 9.19 -17.10 -13.42
N ALA A 16 8.07 -16.45 -13.02
CA ALA A 16 7.25 -15.66 -13.93
C ALA A 16 7.99 -14.41 -14.43
N VAL A 17 8.71 -13.69 -13.55
CA VAL A 17 9.57 -12.56 -13.91
C VAL A 17 10.64 -13.01 -14.90
N ALA A 18 11.47 -13.99 -14.53
CA ALA A 18 12.53 -14.51 -15.40
C ALA A 18 12.01 -15.03 -16.76
N LYS A 19 10.79 -15.57 -16.81
CA LYS A 19 10.16 -16.00 -18.06
C LYS A 19 9.73 -14.80 -18.92
N ALA A 20 9.22 -13.74 -18.32
CA ALA A 20 8.81 -12.53 -19.02
C ALA A 20 10.04 -11.81 -19.61
N GLU A 21 11.07 -11.61 -18.81
CA GLU A 21 12.29 -10.86 -19.18
C GLU A 21 13.13 -11.55 -20.28
N ARG A 22 13.11 -12.88 -20.35
CA ARG A 22 13.76 -13.61 -21.47
C ARG A 22 13.20 -13.24 -22.85
N ARG A 23 12.01 -12.66 -22.93
CA ARG A 23 11.35 -12.31 -24.20
C ARG A 23 11.44 -10.83 -24.54
N THR A 24 12.11 -10.05 -23.70
CA THR A 24 12.18 -8.60 -23.84
C THR A 24 13.50 -8.06 -23.28
N ARG A 25 13.79 -6.81 -23.56
CA ARG A 25 14.87 -6.02 -22.96
C ARG A 25 14.42 -5.22 -21.74
N GLY A 26 13.18 -5.37 -21.35
CA GLY A 26 12.62 -4.67 -20.19
C GLY A 26 12.76 -5.47 -18.92
N GLU A 27 12.84 -4.76 -17.81
CA GLU A 27 12.97 -5.28 -16.45
C GLU A 27 11.64 -5.13 -15.69
N ILE A 28 11.25 -6.16 -14.97
CA ILE A 28 9.97 -6.18 -14.21
C ILE A 28 10.26 -6.46 -12.75
N VAL A 29 10.03 -5.48 -11.90
CA VAL A 29 10.26 -5.58 -10.46
C VAL A 29 8.94 -5.66 -9.70
N PRO A 30 8.53 -6.83 -9.19
CA PRO A 30 7.40 -6.95 -8.28
C PRO A 30 7.80 -6.52 -6.86
N MET A 31 6.97 -5.66 -6.22
CA MET A 31 7.21 -5.19 -4.86
C MET A 31 5.94 -5.22 -4.02
N VAL A 32 6.03 -5.74 -2.80
CA VAL A 32 4.95 -5.75 -1.82
C VAL A 32 5.38 -5.08 -0.54
N VAL A 33 4.53 -4.17 -0.04
CA VAL A 33 4.75 -3.51 1.25
C VAL A 33 3.56 -3.74 2.18
N PRO A 34 3.77 -3.90 3.49
CA PRO A 34 2.68 -4.03 4.46
C PRO A 34 1.87 -2.73 4.55
N VAL A 35 2.51 -1.58 4.39
CA VAL A 35 1.91 -0.25 4.49
C VAL A 35 2.74 0.76 3.70
N SER A 36 2.09 1.68 3.00
CA SER A 36 2.78 2.71 2.19
C SER A 36 3.20 3.94 2.98
N ALA A 37 2.54 4.23 4.11
CA ALA A 37 2.84 5.40 4.93
C ALA A 37 2.45 5.21 6.41
N ARG A 38 3.00 6.09 7.27
CA ARG A 38 2.59 6.15 8.67
C ARG A 38 1.34 7.01 8.81
N TYR A 39 0.23 6.42 9.26
CA TYR A 39 -1.07 7.08 9.44
C TYR A 39 -1.27 7.56 10.88
N ARG A 40 -0.37 8.42 11.38
CA ARG A 40 -0.48 8.98 12.74
C ARG A 40 -1.74 9.82 12.93
N ASP A 41 -2.16 10.49 11.86
CA ASP A 41 -3.35 11.35 11.87
C ASP A 41 -4.62 10.57 12.23
N ALA A 42 -4.78 9.33 11.71
CA ALA A 42 -5.91 8.46 12.04
C ALA A 42 -5.93 8.11 13.53
N SER A 43 -4.77 7.86 14.12
CA SER A 43 -4.62 7.58 15.56
C SER A 43 -5.03 8.79 16.42
N TYR A 44 -4.56 10.00 16.07
CA TYR A 44 -4.93 11.22 16.78
C TYR A 44 -6.42 11.55 16.63
N LEU A 45 -6.96 11.38 15.43
CA LEU A 45 -8.38 11.62 15.17
C LEU A 45 -9.26 10.65 15.96
N ALA A 46 -8.93 9.37 16.02
CA ALA A 46 -9.65 8.39 16.82
C ALA A 46 -9.62 8.75 18.32
N GLY A 47 -8.43 9.19 18.81
CA GLY A 47 -8.28 9.66 20.17
C GLY A 47 -9.15 10.88 20.46
N LEU A 48 -9.15 11.86 19.57
CA LEU A 48 -9.94 13.08 19.71
C LEU A 48 -11.44 12.79 19.71
N ILE A 49 -11.91 11.97 18.78
CA ILE A 49 -13.34 11.58 18.71
C ILE A 49 -13.76 10.91 20.00
N LEU A 50 -13.00 9.94 20.50
CA LEU A 50 -13.37 9.22 21.73
C LEU A 50 -13.31 10.15 22.95
N ALA A 51 -12.37 11.05 23.03
CA ALA A 51 -12.26 12.06 24.08
C ALA A 51 -13.47 13.01 24.09
N LEU A 52 -13.88 13.51 22.92
CA LEU A 52 -15.04 14.39 22.77
C LEU A 52 -16.36 13.68 23.11
N VAL A 53 -16.53 12.44 22.66
CA VAL A 53 -17.71 11.63 23.02
C VAL A 53 -17.76 11.41 24.53
N THR A 54 -16.64 11.05 25.15
CA THR A 54 -16.56 10.86 26.60
C THR A 54 -16.89 12.15 27.35
N LEU A 55 -16.35 13.28 26.90
CA LEU A 55 -16.64 14.58 27.50
C LEU A 55 -18.13 14.92 27.38
N ALA A 56 -18.74 14.73 26.21
CA ALA A 56 -20.16 14.98 25.99
C ALA A 56 -21.04 14.13 26.90
N VAL A 57 -20.71 12.84 27.08
CA VAL A 57 -21.40 11.93 27.98
C VAL A 57 -21.28 12.39 29.46
N LEU A 58 -20.06 12.73 29.89
CA LEU A 58 -19.82 13.17 31.27
C LEU A 58 -20.58 14.46 31.59
N VAL A 59 -20.55 15.43 30.66
CA VAL A 59 -21.31 16.69 30.82
C VAL A 59 -22.83 16.44 30.83
N SER A 60 -23.33 15.53 29.98
CA SER A 60 -24.76 15.20 29.94
C SER A 60 -25.24 14.52 31.21
N LEU A 61 -24.41 13.65 31.78
CA LEU A 61 -24.73 13.00 33.07
C LEU A 61 -24.70 14.00 34.23
N ASP A 62 -23.79 14.95 34.23
CA ASP A 62 -23.67 16.00 35.23
C ASP A 62 -24.89 16.96 35.20
N SER A 63 -25.33 17.35 34.01
CA SER A 63 -26.48 18.26 33.83
C SER A 63 -27.83 17.68 34.30
N GLY A 64 -27.95 16.36 34.37
CA GLY A 64 -29.17 15.65 34.83
C GLY A 64 -29.37 15.63 36.35
N TRP A 65 -28.37 15.95 37.14
CA TRP A 65 -28.40 15.92 38.60
C TRP A 65 -28.24 17.32 39.20
N SER A 66 -29.30 18.04 39.29
CA SER A 66 -29.40 19.45 39.71
C SER A 66 -28.94 19.80 41.14
N GLN A 67 -28.37 18.86 41.89
CA GLN A 67 -27.85 19.08 43.25
C GLN A 67 -26.34 18.86 43.40
N TRP A 68 -25.59 18.71 42.32
CA TRP A 68 -24.18 18.39 42.41
C TRP A 68 -23.32 19.64 42.56
N ARG A 69 -22.77 19.79 43.77
CA ARG A 69 -21.79 20.86 44.06
C ARG A 69 -20.50 20.52 43.33
N TRP A 70 -20.10 21.39 42.43
CA TRP A 70 -18.78 21.34 41.78
C TRP A 70 -17.67 21.34 42.84
N THR A 71 -17.05 20.20 43.07
CA THR A 71 -15.87 20.07 43.93
C THR A 71 -14.65 19.86 43.01
N ALA A 72 -13.50 20.32 43.46
CA ALA A 72 -12.25 20.16 42.70
C ALA A 72 -11.94 18.70 42.33
N HIS A 73 -12.38 17.75 43.15
CA HIS A 73 -12.24 16.32 42.90
C HIS A 73 -13.06 15.86 41.68
N HIS A 74 -14.25 16.42 41.43
CA HIS A 74 -15.12 16.08 40.32
C HIS A 74 -14.46 16.47 38.98
N SER A 75 -13.99 17.67 38.87
CA SER A 75 -13.30 18.17 37.68
C SER A 75 -12.04 17.35 37.38
N ALA A 76 -11.30 16.93 38.42
CA ALA A 76 -10.11 16.11 38.25
C ALA A 76 -10.44 14.72 37.64
N TRP A 77 -11.50 14.05 38.10
CA TRP A 77 -11.91 12.77 37.55
C TRP A 77 -12.42 12.88 36.11
N MET A 78 -13.15 13.95 35.77
CA MET A 78 -13.56 14.22 34.39
C MET A 78 -12.35 14.37 33.47
N ILE A 79 -11.33 15.16 33.87
CA ILE A 79 -10.09 15.34 33.09
C ILE A 79 -9.40 13.98 32.90
N VAL A 80 -9.25 13.19 33.97
CA VAL A 80 -8.64 11.86 33.90
C VAL A 80 -9.42 10.96 32.94
N GLY A 81 -10.73 10.95 33.01
CA GLY A 81 -11.60 10.16 32.12
C GLY A 81 -11.41 10.53 30.64
N VAL A 82 -11.37 11.83 30.33
CA VAL A 82 -11.16 12.32 28.95
C VAL A 82 -9.75 11.97 28.45
N LEU A 83 -8.72 12.11 29.29
CA LEU A 83 -7.33 11.75 28.92
C LEU A 83 -7.20 10.23 28.68
N MET A 84 -7.82 9.42 29.51
CA MET A 84 -7.86 7.96 29.34
C MET A 84 -8.59 7.58 28.05
N ALA A 85 -9.72 8.21 27.76
CA ALA A 85 -10.47 8.01 26.53
C ALA A 85 -9.63 8.40 25.30
N TYR A 86 -8.91 9.53 25.34
CA TYR A 86 -7.99 9.93 24.29
C TYR A 86 -6.89 8.88 24.06
N ALA A 87 -6.25 8.42 25.14
CA ALA A 87 -5.20 7.40 25.05
C ALA A 87 -5.73 6.09 24.45
N LEU A 88 -6.90 5.64 24.91
CA LEU A 88 -7.57 4.44 24.40
C LEU A 88 -7.95 4.60 22.92
N GLY A 89 -8.57 5.71 22.55
CA GLY A 89 -8.94 5.99 21.16
C GLY A 89 -7.71 6.08 20.24
N SER A 90 -6.62 6.71 20.70
CA SER A 90 -5.36 6.77 19.95
C SER A 90 -4.72 5.39 19.79
N PHE A 91 -4.88 4.50 20.76
CA PHE A 91 -4.43 3.11 20.63
C PHE A 91 -5.30 2.34 19.61
N ILE A 92 -6.62 2.45 19.69
CA ILE A 92 -7.57 1.83 18.75
C ILE A 92 -7.32 2.34 17.32
N GLY A 93 -7.03 3.63 17.16
CA GLY A 93 -6.72 4.25 15.85
C GLY A 93 -5.49 3.69 15.12
N ARG A 94 -4.68 2.86 15.77
CA ARG A 94 -3.53 2.16 15.15
C ARG A 94 -3.93 0.89 14.41
N PHE A 95 -5.12 0.37 14.66
CA PHE A 95 -5.58 -0.84 13.98
C PHE A 95 -5.87 -0.58 12.49
N PRO A 96 -5.52 -1.52 11.58
CA PRO A 96 -5.71 -1.35 10.13
C PRO A 96 -7.14 -0.97 9.72
N ALA A 97 -8.14 -1.49 10.42
CA ALA A 97 -9.54 -1.18 10.16
C ALA A 97 -9.86 0.30 10.45
N MET A 98 -9.35 0.84 11.56
CA MET A 98 -9.54 2.24 11.94
C MET A 98 -8.79 3.19 11.01
N ILE A 99 -7.57 2.84 10.61
CA ILE A 99 -6.81 3.64 9.64
C ILE A 99 -7.61 3.78 8.35
N ARG A 100 -8.18 2.68 7.82
CA ARG A 100 -8.99 2.71 6.60
C ARG A 100 -10.31 3.46 6.76
N LEU A 101 -10.93 3.40 7.94
CA LEU A 101 -12.17 4.11 8.21
C LEU A 101 -11.96 5.64 8.33
N LEU A 102 -10.85 6.05 8.97
CA LEU A 102 -10.56 7.44 9.31
C LEU A 102 -9.70 8.17 8.26
N THR A 103 -9.19 7.45 7.26
CA THR A 103 -8.37 8.04 6.19
C THR A 103 -9.14 8.00 4.88
N SER A 104 -9.22 9.13 4.18
CA SER A 104 -9.90 9.18 2.89
C SER A 104 -9.18 8.33 1.82
N ASP A 105 -9.96 7.76 0.90
CA ASP A 105 -9.47 6.95 -0.19
C ASP A 105 -8.46 7.68 -1.08
N GLU A 106 -8.67 8.96 -1.32
CA GLU A 106 -7.75 9.82 -2.09
C GLU A 106 -6.39 9.97 -1.41
N ARG A 107 -6.41 10.16 -0.08
CA ARG A 107 -5.17 10.23 0.71
C ARG A 107 -4.40 8.92 0.67
N MET A 108 -5.08 7.79 0.80
CA MET A 108 -4.46 6.47 0.69
C MET A 108 -3.87 6.27 -0.70
N ALA A 109 -4.62 6.60 -1.77
CA ALA A 109 -4.13 6.52 -3.14
C ALA A 109 -2.86 7.37 -3.37
N MET A 110 -2.87 8.62 -2.89
CA MET A 110 -1.71 9.51 -2.97
C MET A 110 -0.48 8.92 -2.25
N LYS A 111 -0.67 8.36 -1.04
CA LYS A 111 0.44 7.75 -0.27
C LYS A 111 1.00 6.51 -0.96
N VAL A 112 0.15 5.67 -1.53
CA VAL A 112 0.57 4.49 -2.31
C VAL A 112 1.37 4.93 -3.53
N ARG A 113 0.88 5.91 -4.29
CA ARG A 113 1.57 6.46 -5.46
C ARG A 113 2.95 7.00 -5.10
N LEU A 114 3.04 7.88 -4.11
CA LEU A 114 4.33 8.46 -3.67
C LEU A 114 5.32 7.38 -3.19
N ARG A 115 4.83 6.33 -2.53
CA ARG A 115 5.70 5.23 -2.08
C ARG A 115 6.17 4.38 -3.26
N ALA A 116 5.31 4.15 -4.25
CA ALA A 116 5.67 3.45 -5.48
C ALA A 116 6.68 4.26 -6.31
N GLU A 117 6.45 5.57 -6.51
CA GLU A 117 7.40 6.47 -7.18
C GLU A 117 8.77 6.45 -6.49
N ARG A 118 8.76 6.56 -5.16
CA ARG A 118 10.01 6.47 -4.39
C ARG A 118 10.72 5.13 -4.56
N ALA A 119 9.98 4.02 -4.52
CA ALA A 119 10.53 2.69 -4.73
C ALA A 119 11.12 2.53 -6.14
N PHE A 120 10.47 3.08 -7.16
CA PHE A 120 10.96 3.10 -8.53
C PHE A 120 12.36 3.72 -8.63
N TYR A 121 12.58 4.83 -7.94
CA TYR A 121 13.90 5.48 -7.89
C TYR A 121 14.89 4.76 -6.98
N GLU A 122 14.46 4.30 -5.79
CA GLU A 122 15.33 3.61 -4.83
C GLU A 122 15.91 2.31 -5.40
N HIS A 123 15.12 1.56 -6.16
CA HIS A 123 15.53 0.30 -6.77
C HIS A 123 16.17 0.48 -8.16
N GLY A 124 16.37 1.71 -8.62
CA GLY A 124 17.12 1.99 -9.83
C GLY A 124 16.40 1.67 -11.13
N LEU A 125 15.07 1.48 -11.16
CA LEU A 125 14.33 1.17 -12.38
C LEU A 125 14.51 2.25 -13.46
N HIS A 126 14.71 3.51 -13.06
CA HIS A 126 15.00 4.62 -13.96
C HIS A 126 16.43 4.59 -14.56
N LYS A 127 17.27 3.66 -14.11
CA LYS A 127 18.68 3.54 -14.58
C LYS A 127 18.87 2.40 -15.57
N THR A 128 17.80 1.67 -15.92
CA THR A 128 17.90 0.65 -16.97
C THR A 128 18.41 1.28 -18.26
N THR A 129 19.29 0.57 -18.98
CA THR A 129 20.04 1.09 -20.12
C THR A 129 19.14 1.71 -21.20
N GLU A 130 17.89 1.24 -21.34
CA GLU A 130 16.96 1.73 -22.36
C GLU A 130 15.72 2.43 -21.79
N GLY A 131 15.68 2.66 -20.47
CA GLY A 131 14.49 3.22 -19.82
C GLY A 131 13.29 2.27 -19.91
N THR A 132 13.49 0.99 -19.66
CA THR A 132 12.49 -0.07 -19.87
C THR A 132 12.14 -0.81 -18.57
N GLY A 133 12.22 -0.13 -17.43
CA GLY A 133 11.84 -0.67 -16.11
C GLY A 133 10.34 -0.58 -15.86
N ILE A 134 9.74 -1.63 -15.32
CA ILE A 134 8.37 -1.66 -14.80
C ILE A 134 8.39 -2.06 -13.33
N LEU A 135 7.78 -1.25 -12.46
CA LEU A 135 7.50 -1.58 -11.07
C LEU A 135 6.04 -2.02 -10.91
N ILE A 136 5.80 -3.23 -10.38
CA ILE A 136 4.49 -3.70 -9.96
C ILE A 136 4.43 -3.59 -8.43
N PHE A 137 3.81 -2.54 -7.92
CA PHE A 137 3.78 -2.21 -6.51
C PHE A 137 2.43 -2.56 -5.87
N LEU A 138 2.45 -3.28 -4.75
CA LEU A 138 1.26 -3.63 -3.97
C LEU A 138 1.40 -3.16 -2.52
N SER A 139 0.41 -2.45 -2.01
CA SER A 139 0.29 -2.10 -0.59
C SER A 139 -0.89 -2.80 0.06
N LEU A 140 -0.59 -3.56 1.13
CA LEU A 140 -1.57 -4.47 1.76
C LEU A 140 -2.57 -3.75 2.65
N LEU A 141 -2.11 -2.80 3.46
CA LEU A 141 -2.98 -2.04 4.35
C LEU A 141 -4.00 -1.24 3.54
N GLU A 142 -3.56 -0.55 2.51
CA GLU A 142 -4.40 0.27 1.66
C GLU A 142 -5.21 -0.56 0.65
N ARG A 143 -4.83 -1.85 0.45
CA ARG A 143 -5.43 -2.75 -0.56
C ARG A 143 -5.43 -2.13 -1.95
N ARG A 144 -4.30 -1.51 -2.29
CA ARG A 144 -4.09 -0.79 -3.55
C ARG A 144 -2.82 -1.28 -4.23
N ALA A 145 -2.86 -1.33 -5.52
CA ALA A 145 -1.69 -1.56 -6.36
C ALA A 145 -1.40 -0.34 -7.22
N GLN A 146 -0.17 -0.24 -7.69
CA GLN A 146 0.29 0.76 -8.65
C GLN A 146 1.26 0.08 -9.61
N ILE A 147 1.12 0.34 -10.91
CA ILE A 147 2.13 -0.03 -11.90
C ILE A 147 2.77 1.27 -12.37
N LEU A 148 4.08 1.32 -12.31
CA LEU A 148 4.89 2.42 -12.82
C LEU A 148 5.82 1.88 -13.89
N ALA A 149 5.77 2.47 -15.05
CA ALA A 149 6.66 2.17 -16.16
C ALA A 149 7.56 3.37 -16.45
N ASP A 150 8.73 3.11 -16.98
CA ASP A 150 9.62 4.18 -17.44
C ASP A 150 9.02 4.88 -18.68
N GLN A 151 9.45 6.10 -18.92
CA GLN A 151 8.90 6.97 -19.96
C GLN A 151 8.92 6.35 -21.37
N ALA A 152 9.95 5.56 -21.68
CA ALA A 152 10.06 4.88 -22.97
C ALA A 152 8.95 3.85 -23.20
N ILE A 153 8.47 3.21 -22.13
CA ILE A 153 7.37 2.25 -22.17
C ILE A 153 6.04 3.00 -22.19
N ASP A 154 5.88 3.96 -21.29
CA ASP A 154 4.61 4.69 -21.08
C ASP A 154 4.17 5.41 -22.36
N ALA A 155 5.12 5.92 -23.15
CA ALA A 155 4.86 6.55 -24.44
C ALA A 155 4.33 5.60 -25.53
N ARG A 156 4.47 4.27 -25.36
CA ARG A 156 4.10 3.26 -26.39
C ARG A 156 2.88 2.44 -25.98
N VAL A 157 2.53 2.42 -24.71
CA VAL A 157 1.42 1.64 -24.18
C VAL A 157 0.12 2.45 -24.29
N PRO A 158 -0.99 1.86 -24.77
CA PRO A 158 -2.27 2.56 -24.86
C PRO A 158 -2.75 3.08 -23.49
N PRO A 159 -3.37 4.27 -23.45
CA PRO A 159 -3.94 4.82 -22.22
C PRO A 159 -4.92 3.85 -21.55
N GLY A 160 -4.87 3.74 -20.22
CA GLY A 160 -5.75 2.86 -19.44
C GLY A 160 -5.30 1.39 -19.33
N THR A 161 -4.23 1.00 -20.02
CA THR A 161 -3.68 -0.36 -19.91
C THR A 161 -3.20 -0.66 -18.49
N TRP A 162 -2.45 0.26 -17.89
CA TRP A 162 -1.98 0.11 -16.51
C TRP A 162 -3.13 0.04 -15.50
N ASP A 163 -4.17 0.84 -15.68
CA ASP A 163 -5.36 0.81 -14.81
C ASP A 163 -6.09 -0.53 -14.87
N THR A 164 -6.10 -1.16 -16.04
CA THR A 164 -6.70 -2.49 -16.22
C THR A 164 -5.88 -3.56 -15.49
N LEU A 165 -4.56 -3.55 -15.66
CA LEU A 165 -3.65 -4.49 -14.97
C LEU A 165 -3.69 -4.31 -13.45
N VAL A 166 -3.76 -3.07 -12.97
CA VAL A 166 -3.91 -2.77 -11.55
C VAL A 166 -5.22 -3.32 -11.00
N ARG A 167 -6.34 -3.18 -11.72
CA ARG A 167 -7.62 -3.75 -11.32
C ARG A 167 -7.56 -5.26 -11.23
N ASP A 168 -7.03 -5.92 -12.27
CA ASP A 168 -6.92 -7.38 -12.33
C ASP A 168 -6.06 -7.91 -11.16
N LEU A 169 -4.95 -7.24 -10.83
CA LEU A 169 -4.12 -7.56 -9.68
C LEU A 169 -4.90 -7.45 -8.37
N VAL A 170 -5.55 -6.32 -8.15
CA VAL A 170 -6.31 -6.06 -6.91
C VAL A 170 -7.47 -7.05 -6.76
N ASP A 171 -8.19 -7.36 -7.83
CA ASP A 171 -9.31 -8.29 -7.80
C ASP A 171 -8.86 -9.73 -7.58
N GLY A 172 -7.73 -10.14 -8.14
CA GLY A 172 -7.12 -11.44 -7.85
C GLY A 172 -6.68 -11.57 -6.40
N ILE A 173 -6.13 -10.50 -5.81
CA ILE A 173 -5.75 -10.47 -4.39
C ILE A 173 -7.00 -10.52 -3.48
N ARG A 174 -8.07 -9.83 -3.83
CA ARG A 174 -9.35 -9.91 -3.10
C ARG A 174 -9.98 -11.30 -3.14
N ALA A 175 -9.77 -12.01 -4.25
CA ALA A 175 -10.22 -13.40 -4.43
C ALA A 175 -9.28 -14.44 -3.80
N ASP A 176 -8.28 -14.00 -3.02
CA ASP A 176 -7.25 -14.82 -2.36
C ASP A 176 -6.36 -15.64 -3.34
N ARG A 177 -6.30 -15.21 -4.61
CA ARG A 177 -5.45 -15.77 -5.69
C ARG A 177 -4.22 -14.89 -5.92
N ARG A 178 -3.46 -14.62 -4.87
CA ARG A 178 -2.39 -13.60 -4.86
C ARG A 178 -1.28 -13.92 -5.85
N THR A 179 -0.77 -15.14 -5.80
CA THR A 179 0.34 -15.60 -6.62
C THR A 179 -0.06 -15.61 -8.09
N ASP A 180 -1.23 -16.19 -8.41
CA ASP A 180 -1.73 -16.22 -9.78
C ASP A 180 -1.92 -14.81 -10.34
N ALA A 181 -2.49 -13.90 -9.55
CA ALA A 181 -2.69 -12.51 -9.96
C ALA A 181 -1.37 -11.79 -10.26
N PHE A 182 -0.33 -12.00 -9.45
CA PHE A 182 1.00 -11.47 -9.75
C PHE A 182 1.58 -12.09 -11.02
N CYS A 183 1.54 -13.42 -11.15
CA CYS A 183 2.06 -14.11 -12.33
C CYS A 183 1.35 -13.68 -13.62
N ASP A 184 0.03 -13.52 -13.59
CA ASP A 184 -0.77 -13.06 -14.74
C ASP A 184 -0.41 -11.63 -15.14
N VAL A 185 -0.29 -10.72 -14.17
CA VAL A 185 0.09 -9.33 -14.45
C VAL A 185 1.54 -9.24 -14.96
N ILE A 186 2.48 -10.00 -14.36
CA ILE A 186 3.86 -10.08 -14.84
C ILE A 186 3.90 -10.60 -16.29
N ALA A 187 3.16 -11.65 -16.60
CA ALA A 187 3.10 -12.21 -17.96
C ALA A 187 2.59 -11.17 -18.97
N ARG A 188 1.52 -10.45 -18.64
CA ARG A 188 0.96 -9.39 -19.49
C ARG A 188 1.90 -8.18 -19.64
N CYS A 189 2.60 -7.78 -18.59
CA CYS A 189 3.66 -6.78 -18.68
C CYS A 189 4.77 -7.26 -19.61
N GLY A 190 5.19 -8.52 -19.49
CA GLY A 190 6.15 -9.16 -20.39
C GLY A 190 5.72 -9.18 -21.86
N ASP A 191 4.43 -9.44 -22.13
CA ASP A 191 3.88 -9.41 -23.50
C ASP A 191 3.89 -7.99 -24.08
N LEU A 192 3.54 -6.98 -23.29
CA LEU A 192 3.63 -5.57 -23.70
C LEU A 192 5.08 -5.17 -23.99
N LEU A 193 6.00 -5.56 -23.11
CA LEU A 193 7.42 -5.29 -23.32
C LEU A 193 7.96 -6.02 -24.55
N ALA A 194 7.65 -7.30 -24.76
CA ALA A 194 8.10 -8.06 -25.91
C ALA A 194 7.60 -7.47 -27.24
N MET A 195 6.41 -6.89 -27.28
CA MET A 195 5.84 -6.22 -28.44
C MET A 195 6.62 -4.96 -28.84
N HIS A 196 7.01 -4.16 -27.85
CA HIS A 196 7.61 -2.84 -28.08
C HIS A 196 9.13 -2.81 -27.90
N PHE A 197 9.68 -3.75 -27.14
CA PHE A 197 11.08 -3.88 -26.80
C PHE A 197 11.54 -5.34 -26.90
N PRO A 198 11.55 -5.93 -28.12
CA PRO A 198 11.95 -7.32 -28.32
C PRO A 198 13.40 -7.54 -27.92
N PRO A 199 13.81 -8.77 -27.59
CA PRO A 199 15.20 -9.07 -27.24
C PRO A 199 16.14 -8.72 -28.40
N ARG A 200 17.38 -8.34 -28.07
CA ARG A 200 18.45 -8.19 -29.07
C ARG A 200 19.17 -9.52 -29.28
N ASP A 201 19.79 -9.66 -30.45
CA ASP A 201 20.78 -10.73 -30.68
C ASP A 201 21.99 -10.49 -29.76
N GLY A 202 22.14 -11.33 -28.74
CA GLY A 202 23.19 -11.23 -27.73
C GLY A 202 22.63 -11.45 -26.32
N GLU A 203 23.53 -11.44 -25.33
CA GLU A 203 23.11 -11.54 -23.91
C GLU A 203 22.32 -10.29 -23.49
N ASN A 204 21.10 -10.49 -23.01
CA ASN A 204 20.35 -9.47 -22.29
C ASN A 204 20.82 -9.49 -20.83
N PRO A 205 21.64 -8.53 -20.37
CA PRO A 205 22.07 -8.52 -18.98
C PRO A 205 20.85 -8.31 -18.08
N ASN A 206 20.67 -9.17 -17.09
CA ASN A 206 19.70 -8.94 -16.03
C ASN A 206 20.23 -7.77 -15.17
N GLU A 207 19.62 -6.59 -15.33
CA GLU A 207 20.05 -5.35 -14.66
C GLU A 207 19.46 -5.23 -13.25
N LEU A 208 18.33 -5.88 -12.97
CA LEU A 208 17.60 -5.79 -11.71
C LEU A 208 17.27 -7.20 -11.15
N PRO A 209 17.03 -7.34 -9.85
CA PRO A 209 16.71 -8.64 -9.26
C PRO A 209 15.29 -9.08 -9.60
N ASP A 210 15.11 -10.32 -10.06
CA ASP A 210 13.82 -10.96 -10.37
C ASP A 210 12.97 -11.28 -9.11
N GLU A 211 13.52 -11.07 -7.93
CA GLU A 211 12.89 -11.46 -6.68
C GLU A 211 11.80 -10.46 -6.25
N LEU A 212 10.70 -10.98 -5.69
CA LEU A 212 9.69 -10.14 -5.07
C LEU A 212 10.30 -9.33 -3.92
N ILE A 213 10.38 -8.01 -4.09
CA ILE A 213 10.90 -7.10 -3.07
C ILE A 213 9.87 -6.94 -1.96
N ARG A 214 10.27 -7.24 -0.73
CA ARG A 214 9.48 -7.00 0.47
C ARG A 214 9.97 -5.71 1.14
N GLY A 215 9.21 -4.62 0.95
CA GLY A 215 9.50 -3.35 1.62
C GLY A 215 9.08 -3.36 3.09
N THR A 216 9.76 -2.55 3.90
CA THR A 216 9.44 -2.30 5.32
C THR A 216 8.61 -1.04 5.50
#